data_11084fca3f1e102d01676c15ae499a68
#
_entry.id   11084fca3f1e102d01676c15ae499a68
#
_cell.length_a   1.000
_cell.length_b   1.000
_cell.length_c   1.000
_cell.angle_alpha   90.00
_cell.angle_beta   90.00
_cell.angle_gamma   90.00
#
_symmetry.space_group_name_H-M   'P 1'
#
loop_
_entity.id
_entity.type
_entity.pdbx_description
1 polymer ?
#
loop_
_entity_poly.entity_id
_entity_poly.type
_entity_poly.pdbx_seq_one_letter_code
_entity_poly.pdbx_strand_id
1 'polypeptide(L)'
;MMNRRLVNVIKALAYLLAFFIIITMVTSLIFAVNLFTGSNSQTEMQSIYKDKETINNLDISLKATSLEIVDSKDFSVDTNNAKIKITYENGTLKIHEKGTPSFNASDLVLKISLPSASNFKTVKIEMGAGKTHIANLNTDILDLNLGAGKNLLEQLEVNNQTKIESGAGLTEILAGTLNNVDFDLGVGKVFINASILGSSKIECGVGAVELNLLGNQEIYQVNVEKGIGSINVANKIYNNDDTIGNGNNHLKIEGGIGSIKVEFTNK
;
A
#
# COMPACT_ATOMS: atom_id res chain seq x y z
N MET A 1 3.17 -46.76 4.74
CA MET A 1 3.87 -45.74 5.57
C MET A 1 3.72 -44.38 4.94
N MET A 2 3.05 -43.45 5.59
CA MET A 2 2.84 -42.10 5.05
C MET A 2 4.17 -41.33 5.04
N ASN A 3 4.47 -40.69 3.92
CA ASN A 3 5.75 -39.98 3.72
C ASN A 3 5.90 -38.85 4.76
N ARG A 4 7.03 -38.81 5.48
CA ARG A 4 7.32 -37.80 6.52
C ARG A 4 7.13 -36.36 6.02
N ARG A 5 7.40 -36.10 4.74
CA ARG A 5 7.16 -34.79 4.11
C ARG A 5 5.66 -34.45 4.04
N LEU A 6 4.82 -35.44 3.69
CA LEU A 6 3.36 -35.26 3.64
C LEU A 6 2.78 -34.96 5.03
N VAL A 7 3.28 -35.64 6.06
CA VAL A 7 2.88 -35.37 7.46
C VAL A 7 3.23 -33.96 7.91
N ASN A 8 4.41 -33.47 7.54
CA ASN A 8 4.84 -32.11 7.89
C ASN A 8 4.01 -31.04 7.16
N VAL A 9 3.67 -31.26 5.90
CA VAL A 9 2.77 -30.37 5.14
C VAL A 9 1.38 -30.33 5.76
N ILE A 10 0.82 -31.49 6.13
CA ILE A 10 -0.50 -31.56 6.79
C ILE A 10 -0.46 -30.84 8.14
N LYS A 11 0.62 -30.99 8.93
CA LYS A 11 0.78 -30.27 10.20
C LYS A 11 0.87 -28.74 9.97
N ALA A 12 1.64 -28.30 8.98
CA ALA A 12 1.76 -26.89 8.67
C ALA A 12 0.40 -26.30 8.25
N LEU A 13 -0.35 -26.99 7.38
CA LEU A 13 -1.71 -26.59 6.99
C LEU A 13 -2.66 -26.56 8.19
N ALA A 14 -2.58 -27.54 9.10
CA ALA A 14 -3.38 -27.56 10.31
C ALA A 14 -3.08 -26.39 11.25
N TYR A 15 -1.79 -26.03 11.42
CA TYR A 15 -1.39 -24.85 12.20
C TYR A 15 -1.87 -23.55 11.54
N LEU A 16 -1.76 -23.44 10.22
CA LEU A 16 -2.25 -22.29 9.47
C LEU A 16 -3.77 -22.12 9.59
N LEU A 17 -4.52 -23.24 9.50
CA LEU A 17 -5.96 -23.25 9.70
C LEU A 17 -6.33 -22.88 11.15
N ALA A 18 -5.63 -23.45 12.15
CA ALA A 18 -5.85 -23.10 13.55
C ALA A 18 -5.58 -21.63 13.83
N PHE A 19 -4.51 -21.07 13.26
CA PHE A 19 -4.17 -19.65 13.36
C PHE A 19 -5.26 -18.77 12.72
N PHE A 20 -5.76 -19.17 11.55
CA PHE A 20 -6.86 -18.46 10.88
C PHE A 20 -8.16 -18.49 11.71
N ILE A 21 -8.49 -19.65 12.31
CA ILE A 21 -9.66 -19.78 13.20
C ILE A 21 -9.50 -18.90 14.45
N ILE A 22 -8.31 -18.84 15.04
CA ILE A 22 -8.05 -17.98 16.18
C ILE A 22 -8.23 -16.51 15.82
N ILE A 23 -7.68 -16.09 14.68
CA ILE A 23 -7.87 -14.70 14.17
C ILE A 23 -9.34 -14.38 13.97
N THR A 24 -10.10 -15.28 13.32
CA THR A 24 -11.53 -15.05 13.08
C THR A 24 -12.34 -15.01 14.37
N MET A 25 -12.00 -15.85 15.38
CA MET A 25 -12.61 -15.78 16.70
C MET A 25 -12.30 -14.46 17.43
N VAL A 26 -11.05 -14.03 17.42
CA VAL A 26 -10.64 -12.77 18.04
C VAL A 26 -11.30 -11.57 17.36
N THR A 27 -11.35 -11.54 16.03
CA THR A 27 -12.00 -10.45 15.28
C THR A 27 -13.51 -10.42 15.50
N SER A 28 -14.18 -11.57 15.57
CA SER A 28 -15.61 -11.63 15.88
C SER A 28 -15.92 -11.23 17.31
N LEU A 29 -15.04 -11.56 18.28
CA LEU A 29 -15.20 -11.11 19.66
C LEU A 29 -15.02 -9.60 19.79
N ILE A 30 -14.03 -9.01 19.12
CA ILE A 30 -13.82 -7.56 19.06
C ILE A 30 -15.03 -6.88 18.42
N PHE A 31 -15.57 -7.44 17.33
CA PHE A 31 -16.77 -6.91 16.67
C PHE A 31 -17.99 -6.97 17.59
N ALA A 32 -18.20 -8.05 18.33
CA ALA A 32 -19.27 -8.17 19.29
C ALA A 32 -19.14 -7.16 20.44
N VAL A 33 -17.94 -6.97 20.98
CA VAL A 33 -17.68 -5.95 22.02
C VAL A 33 -18.00 -4.55 21.51
N ASN A 34 -17.61 -4.23 20.25
CA ASN A 34 -17.90 -2.92 19.64
C ASN A 34 -19.40 -2.66 19.45
N LEU A 35 -20.20 -3.69 19.20
CA LEU A 35 -21.66 -3.56 19.12
C LEU A 35 -22.30 -3.16 20.47
N PHE A 36 -21.70 -3.58 21.59
CA PHE A 36 -22.22 -3.30 22.92
C PHE A 36 -21.64 -2.03 23.57
N THR A 37 -20.48 -1.53 23.10
CA THR A 37 -19.79 -0.37 23.68
C THR A 37 -19.83 0.87 22.79
N GLY A 38 -20.54 0.83 21.67
CA GLY A 38 -20.61 1.90 20.68
C GLY A 38 -21.20 3.19 21.26
N SER A 39 -20.36 4.05 21.80
CA SER A 39 -20.67 5.45 22.08
C SER A 39 -20.39 6.24 20.80
N ASN A 40 -21.45 6.66 20.12
CA ASN A 40 -21.41 7.56 18.97
C ASN A 40 -21.04 9.00 19.43
N SER A 41 -19.81 9.23 19.80
CA SER A 41 -19.27 10.59 19.84
C SER A 41 -18.59 10.85 18.51
N GLN A 42 -19.33 11.34 17.52
CA GLN A 42 -18.71 11.94 16.32
C GLN A 42 -17.94 13.17 16.80
N THR A 43 -16.65 13.06 16.89
CA THR A 43 -15.77 14.21 17.10
C THR A 43 -15.73 14.98 15.77
N GLU A 44 -16.06 16.26 15.81
CA GLU A 44 -16.00 17.12 14.61
C GLU A 44 -14.57 17.20 14.07
N MET A 45 -14.42 17.31 12.75
CA MET A 45 -13.14 17.56 12.11
C MET A 45 -12.61 18.92 12.55
N GLN A 46 -11.40 18.93 13.06
CA GLN A 46 -10.71 20.14 13.50
C GLN A 46 -9.47 20.37 12.66
N SER A 47 -9.28 21.61 12.20
CA SER A 47 -8.05 22.01 11.54
C SER A 47 -6.96 22.20 12.59
N ILE A 48 -5.94 21.38 12.52
CA ILE A 48 -4.86 21.33 13.50
C ILE A 48 -3.53 21.90 12.98
N TYR A 49 -3.46 22.19 11.67
CA TYR A 49 -2.30 22.80 11.04
C TYR A 49 -2.70 23.60 9.80
N LYS A 50 -2.33 24.87 9.78
CA LYS A 50 -2.43 25.77 8.61
C LYS A 50 -1.20 26.64 8.66
N ASP A 51 -0.20 26.36 7.84
CA ASP A 51 1.02 27.11 7.89
C ASP A 51 1.43 27.68 6.55
N LYS A 52 2.33 28.67 6.63
CA LYS A 52 2.95 29.37 5.51
C LYS A 52 4.38 28.90 5.25
N GLU A 53 4.88 27.93 6.01
CA GLU A 53 6.25 27.43 5.85
C GLU A 53 6.33 26.43 4.68
N THR A 54 7.50 26.41 4.03
CA THR A 54 7.73 25.46 2.94
C THR A 54 7.95 24.07 3.49
N ILE A 55 7.00 23.17 3.23
CA ILE A 55 7.10 21.76 3.61
C ILE A 55 7.79 21.02 2.47
N ASN A 56 9.01 20.53 2.73
CA ASN A 56 9.77 19.72 1.79
C ASN A 56 9.57 18.23 1.98
N ASN A 57 9.26 17.80 3.20
CA ASN A 57 9.08 16.39 3.53
C ASN A 57 7.84 16.19 4.39
N LEU A 58 7.15 15.06 4.15
CA LEU A 58 6.06 14.56 4.99
C LEU A 58 6.49 13.26 5.68
N ASP A 59 6.28 13.18 6.98
CA ASP A 59 6.53 11.97 7.79
C ASP A 59 5.26 11.69 8.61
N ILE A 60 4.50 10.69 8.20
CA ILE A 60 3.18 10.37 8.75
C ILE A 60 3.24 8.96 9.35
N SER A 61 2.87 8.84 10.62
CA SER A 61 2.78 7.55 11.31
C SER A 61 1.45 7.43 12.04
N LEU A 62 0.56 6.59 11.51
CA LEU A 62 -0.79 6.33 12.01
C LEU A 62 -0.93 4.87 12.42
N LYS A 63 -1.69 4.63 13.49
CA LYS A 63 -1.90 3.28 14.02
C LYS A 63 -3.20 2.65 13.51
N ALA A 64 -4.28 3.43 13.57
CA ALA A 64 -5.60 2.97 13.16
C ALA A 64 -6.48 4.07 12.56
N THR A 65 -5.99 5.31 12.50
CA THR A 65 -6.66 6.43 11.84
C THR A 65 -6.55 6.29 10.34
N SER A 66 -7.65 6.42 9.61
CA SER A 66 -7.65 6.46 8.15
C SER A 66 -6.96 7.72 7.64
N LEU A 67 -6.23 7.62 6.53
CA LEU A 67 -5.54 8.73 5.89
C LEU A 67 -6.25 9.11 4.60
N GLU A 68 -6.52 10.41 4.44
CA GLU A 68 -6.97 11.01 3.19
C GLU A 68 -6.03 12.13 2.79
N ILE A 69 -5.43 12.05 1.60
CA ILE A 69 -4.68 13.13 0.97
C ILE A 69 -5.48 13.57 -0.25
N VAL A 70 -5.89 14.81 -0.29
CA VAL A 70 -6.77 15.37 -1.33
C VAL A 70 -6.22 16.64 -1.93
N ASP A 71 -6.58 16.92 -3.18
CA ASP A 71 -6.26 18.18 -3.83
C ASP A 71 -7.01 19.37 -3.21
N SER A 72 -6.31 20.48 -3.08
CA SER A 72 -6.85 21.74 -2.56
C SER A 72 -6.10 22.96 -3.15
N LYS A 73 -6.57 24.16 -2.82
CA LYS A 73 -5.83 25.40 -3.12
C LYS A 73 -4.79 25.71 -2.06
N ASP A 74 -5.09 25.39 -0.81
CA ASP A 74 -4.27 25.70 0.35
C ASP A 74 -3.92 24.42 1.09
N PHE A 75 -2.74 24.41 1.73
CA PHE A 75 -2.32 23.32 2.59
C PHE A 75 -3.09 23.37 3.92
N SER A 76 -3.66 22.25 4.33
CA SER A 76 -4.21 22.08 5.68
C SER A 76 -4.10 20.64 6.16
N VAL A 77 -4.09 20.47 7.47
CA VAL A 77 -4.23 19.18 8.14
C VAL A 77 -5.40 19.23 9.08
N ASP A 78 -6.39 18.40 8.84
CA ASP A 78 -7.63 18.33 9.58
C ASP A 78 -7.82 16.91 10.13
N THR A 79 -8.33 16.78 11.36
CA THR A 79 -8.58 15.46 11.95
C THR A 79 -9.69 15.50 13.00
N ASN A 80 -10.37 14.39 13.17
CA ASN A 80 -11.26 14.12 14.30
C ASN A 80 -10.62 13.24 15.39
N ASN A 81 -9.32 12.96 15.29
CA ASN A 81 -8.59 12.17 16.28
C ASN A 81 -7.71 13.07 17.17
N ALA A 82 -8.11 13.28 18.42
CA ALA A 82 -7.35 14.07 19.38
C ALA A 82 -5.95 13.49 19.73
N LYS A 83 -5.66 12.25 19.34
CA LYS A 83 -4.34 11.62 19.54
C LYS A 83 -3.31 12.03 18.48
N ILE A 84 -3.71 12.70 17.41
CA ILE A 84 -2.79 13.21 16.39
C ILE A 84 -1.96 14.36 16.96
N LYS A 85 -0.67 14.26 16.76
CA LYS A 85 0.32 15.30 17.09
C LYS A 85 1.11 15.68 15.86
N ILE A 86 1.29 16.98 15.69
CA ILE A 86 2.07 17.57 14.59
C ILE A 86 3.27 18.26 15.15
N THR A 87 4.40 18.10 14.50
CA THR A 87 5.63 18.88 14.71
C THR A 87 6.22 19.24 13.37
N TYR A 88 6.80 20.44 13.27
CA TYR A 88 7.50 20.88 12.08
C TYR A 88 8.95 21.18 12.45
N GLU A 89 9.89 20.56 11.75
CA GLU A 89 11.31 20.71 11.97
C GLU A 89 12.10 20.61 10.66
N ASN A 90 12.92 21.59 10.35
CA ASN A 90 13.84 21.58 9.19
C ASN A 90 13.14 21.22 7.85
N GLY A 91 12.00 21.81 7.58
CA GLY A 91 11.23 21.55 6.36
C GLY A 91 10.48 20.20 6.34
N THR A 92 10.47 19.48 7.46
CA THR A 92 9.73 18.20 7.61
C THR A 92 8.52 18.39 8.50
N LEU A 93 7.34 18.11 7.97
CA LEU A 93 6.12 18.02 8.75
C LEU A 93 5.94 16.58 9.23
N LYS A 94 6.00 16.38 10.54
CA LYS A 94 5.80 15.08 11.18
C LYS A 94 4.42 15.01 11.81
N ILE A 95 3.65 13.99 11.45
CA ILE A 95 2.30 13.76 11.94
C ILE A 95 2.23 12.35 12.53
N HIS A 96 1.99 12.23 13.83
CA HIS A 96 1.90 10.90 14.44
C HIS A 96 0.70 10.73 15.36
N GLU A 97 0.15 9.52 15.33
CA GLU A 97 -0.88 9.07 16.25
C GLU A 97 -0.25 8.53 17.54
N LYS A 98 -0.47 9.22 18.68
CA LYS A 98 0.04 8.82 20.00
C LYS A 98 -0.86 7.79 20.69
N GLY A 99 -0.26 7.06 21.65
CA GLY A 99 -0.98 6.12 22.52
C GLY A 99 -1.31 4.78 21.84
N THR A 100 -2.24 4.04 22.42
CA THR A 100 -2.74 2.77 21.85
C THR A 100 -3.79 3.03 20.79
N PRO A 101 -3.91 2.17 19.75
CA PRO A 101 -5.01 2.25 18.79
C PRO A 101 -6.37 2.29 19.48
N SER A 102 -7.31 3.04 18.91
CA SER A 102 -8.70 3.03 19.38
C SER A 102 -9.44 1.87 18.71
N PHE A 103 -10.24 1.11 19.47
CA PHE A 103 -11.06 0.04 18.88
C PHE A 103 -12.20 0.57 17.98
N ASN A 104 -12.59 1.85 18.13
CA ASN A 104 -13.57 2.53 17.28
C ASN A 104 -12.88 3.38 16.19
N ALA A 105 -11.74 2.93 15.70
CA ALA A 105 -10.90 3.70 14.76
C ALA A 105 -11.47 3.80 13.35
N SER A 106 -12.50 3.04 13.00
CA SER A 106 -13.11 3.06 11.66
C SER A 106 -13.57 4.44 11.19
N ASP A 107 -13.90 5.31 12.13
CA ASP A 107 -14.44 6.65 11.88
C ASP A 107 -13.41 7.76 12.13
N LEU A 108 -12.19 7.39 12.56
CA LEU A 108 -11.11 8.35 12.75
C LEU A 108 -10.41 8.63 11.44
N VAL A 109 -10.28 9.90 11.11
CA VAL A 109 -9.71 10.37 9.84
C VAL A 109 -8.66 11.45 10.11
N LEU A 110 -7.55 11.33 9.42
CA LEU A 110 -6.59 12.40 9.18
C LEU A 110 -6.70 12.81 7.72
N LYS A 111 -7.09 14.03 7.46
CA LYS A 111 -7.20 14.60 6.12
C LYS A 111 -6.11 15.63 5.91
N ILE A 112 -5.33 15.47 4.85
CA ILE A 112 -4.31 16.41 4.41
C ILE A 112 -4.75 16.98 3.07
N SER A 113 -4.96 18.27 3.03
CA SER A 113 -5.28 19.00 1.81
C SER A 113 -4.00 19.56 1.22
N LEU A 114 -3.69 19.22 -0.02
CA LEU A 114 -2.46 19.61 -0.71
C LEU A 114 -2.78 20.48 -1.93
N PRO A 115 -2.04 21.58 -2.15
CA PRO A 115 -2.04 22.24 -3.45
C PRO A 115 -1.56 21.26 -4.54
N SER A 116 -2.25 21.22 -5.68
CA SER A 116 -1.92 20.28 -6.79
C SER A 116 -0.50 20.47 -7.35
N ALA A 117 0.13 21.63 -7.12
CA ALA A 117 1.52 21.91 -7.49
C ALA A 117 2.54 21.50 -6.40
N SER A 118 2.10 20.87 -5.32
CA SER A 118 3.01 20.45 -4.24
C SER A 118 3.93 19.36 -4.75
N ASN A 119 5.24 19.55 -4.53
CA ASN A 119 6.27 18.57 -4.82
C ASN A 119 7.12 18.39 -3.56
N PHE A 120 7.20 17.17 -3.07
CA PHE A 120 7.98 16.84 -1.89
C PHE A 120 9.31 16.20 -2.28
N LYS A 121 10.33 16.39 -1.44
CA LYS A 121 11.58 15.62 -1.58
C LYS A 121 11.38 14.18 -1.10
N THR A 122 10.71 14.03 0.05
CA THR A 122 10.45 12.72 0.62
C THR A 122 9.06 12.70 1.26
N VAL A 123 8.31 11.66 0.95
CA VAL A 123 7.06 11.33 1.64
C VAL A 123 7.20 9.95 2.25
N LYS A 124 7.11 9.90 3.58
CA LYS A 124 7.08 8.67 4.35
C LYS A 124 5.74 8.53 5.05
N ILE A 125 5.08 7.38 4.84
CA ILE A 125 3.78 7.08 5.45
C ILE A 125 3.83 5.68 6.06
N GLU A 126 3.61 5.59 7.37
CA GLU A 126 3.47 4.35 8.10
C GLU A 126 2.04 4.22 8.62
N MET A 127 1.34 3.18 8.18
CA MET A 127 -0.03 2.85 8.56
C MET A 127 -0.07 1.49 9.28
N GLY A 128 -0.63 1.43 10.47
CA GLY A 128 -0.85 0.14 11.14
C GLY A 128 -2.06 -0.60 10.55
N ALA A 129 -3.24 -0.01 10.65
CA ALA A 129 -4.48 -0.55 10.08
C ALA A 129 -5.40 0.60 9.67
N GLY A 130 -6.24 0.37 8.67
CA GLY A 130 -7.19 1.39 8.24
C GLY A 130 -7.26 1.56 6.73
N LYS A 131 -7.83 2.67 6.30
CA LYS A 131 -7.93 3.01 4.88
C LYS A 131 -6.94 4.12 4.55
N THR A 132 -6.31 4.00 3.39
CA THR A 132 -5.49 5.07 2.83
C THR A 132 -6.09 5.49 1.49
N HIS A 133 -6.35 6.77 1.34
CA HIS A 133 -6.77 7.36 0.08
C HIS A 133 -5.86 8.54 -0.25
N ILE A 134 -5.15 8.46 -1.35
CA ILE A 134 -4.28 9.51 -1.88
C ILE A 134 -4.78 9.87 -3.27
N ALA A 135 -5.40 11.05 -3.41
CA ALA A 135 -5.91 11.51 -4.69
C ALA A 135 -4.77 11.92 -5.63
N ASN A 136 -3.80 12.66 -5.13
CA ASN A 136 -2.64 13.09 -5.91
C ASN A 136 -1.42 13.27 -5.01
N LEU A 137 -0.26 12.77 -5.44
CA LEU A 137 1.00 12.94 -4.73
C LEU A 137 2.16 12.99 -5.72
N ASN A 138 2.99 14.04 -5.58
CA ASN A 138 4.21 14.21 -6.34
C ASN A 138 5.40 14.30 -5.37
N THR A 139 6.39 13.45 -5.55
CA THR A 139 7.58 13.40 -4.68
C THR A 139 8.79 12.82 -5.40
N ASP A 140 9.98 13.12 -4.89
CA ASP A 140 11.19 12.46 -5.40
C ASP A 140 11.34 11.05 -4.80
N ILE A 141 11.04 10.87 -3.51
CA ILE A 141 11.16 9.60 -2.80
C ILE A 141 9.85 9.31 -2.08
N LEU A 142 9.28 8.14 -2.32
CA LEU A 142 8.10 7.62 -1.65
C LEU A 142 8.43 6.37 -0.83
N ASP A 143 8.09 6.37 0.46
CA ASP A 143 8.22 5.22 1.37
C ASP A 143 6.86 4.99 2.05
N LEU A 144 6.13 3.98 1.61
CA LEU A 144 4.83 3.60 2.16
C LEU A 144 4.93 2.25 2.88
N ASN A 145 4.66 2.24 4.17
CA ASN A 145 4.43 1.01 4.93
C ASN A 145 2.95 0.95 5.32
N LEU A 146 2.20 0.13 4.58
CA LEU A 146 0.75 0.01 4.69
C LEU A 146 0.40 -1.32 5.36
N GLY A 147 0.14 -1.31 6.66
CA GLY A 147 -0.08 -2.53 7.44
C GLY A 147 -1.25 -3.38 6.93
N ALA A 148 -2.45 -3.19 7.46
CA ALA A 148 -3.64 -3.95 7.03
C ALA A 148 -4.78 -3.03 6.62
N GLY A 149 -5.32 -3.21 5.41
CA GLY A 149 -6.44 -2.38 4.97
C GLY A 149 -6.70 -2.31 3.48
N LYS A 150 -7.39 -1.25 3.11
CA LYS A 150 -7.62 -0.89 1.70
C LYS A 150 -6.91 0.42 1.40
N ASN A 151 -6.02 0.37 0.40
CA ASN A 151 -5.20 1.50 -0.01
C ASN A 151 -5.54 1.86 -1.45
N LEU A 152 -6.01 3.07 -1.67
CA LEU A 152 -6.34 3.62 -2.97
C LEU A 152 -5.45 4.84 -3.23
N LEU A 153 -4.61 4.76 -4.27
CA LEU A 153 -3.69 5.80 -4.68
C LEU A 153 -4.03 6.15 -6.14
N GLU A 154 -4.68 7.30 -6.33
CA GLU A 154 -5.26 7.61 -7.64
C GLU A 154 -4.20 8.11 -8.62
N GLN A 155 -3.36 9.07 -8.21
CA GLN A 155 -2.30 9.63 -9.04
C GLN A 155 -0.99 9.72 -8.23
N LEU A 156 0.03 8.99 -8.65
CA LEU A 156 1.35 9.04 -8.04
C LEU A 156 2.42 9.41 -9.07
N GLU A 157 3.15 10.49 -8.81
CA GLU A 157 4.34 10.85 -9.55
C GLU A 157 5.56 10.76 -8.62
N VAL A 158 6.40 9.74 -8.82
CA VAL A 158 7.59 9.50 -8.01
C VAL A 158 8.82 9.54 -8.92
N ASN A 159 9.67 10.55 -8.70
CA ASN A 159 10.74 10.87 -9.65
C ASN A 159 11.98 9.98 -9.50
N ASN A 160 12.31 9.50 -8.28
CA ASN A 160 13.57 8.79 -8.04
C ASN A 160 13.38 7.37 -7.49
N GLN A 161 12.65 7.19 -6.38
CA GLN A 161 12.53 5.90 -5.72
C GLN A 161 11.14 5.70 -5.12
N THR A 162 10.56 4.55 -5.35
CA THR A 162 9.28 4.12 -4.80
C THR A 162 9.48 2.88 -3.96
N LYS A 163 9.21 2.96 -2.66
CA LYS A 163 9.16 1.80 -1.77
C LYS A 163 7.76 1.66 -1.21
N ILE A 164 7.16 0.48 -1.36
CA ILE A 164 5.83 0.18 -0.84
C ILE A 164 5.84 -1.20 -0.18
N GLU A 165 5.56 -1.24 1.11
CA GLU A 165 5.30 -2.46 1.85
C GLU A 165 3.81 -2.52 2.18
N SER A 166 3.13 -3.60 1.83
CA SER A 166 1.71 -3.81 2.14
C SER A 166 1.52 -5.14 2.88
N GLY A 167 1.08 -5.08 4.14
CA GLY A 167 0.96 -6.26 4.98
C GLY A 167 -0.18 -7.17 4.54
N ALA A 168 -1.44 -6.70 4.63
CA ALA A 168 -2.60 -7.49 4.23
C ALA A 168 -3.73 -6.62 3.67
N GLY A 169 -4.31 -7.03 2.56
CA GLY A 169 -5.49 -6.35 2.00
C GLY A 169 -5.44 -6.06 0.51
N LEU A 170 -5.90 -4.89 0.14
CA LEU A 170 -5.97 -4.43 -1.25
C LEU A 170 -5.18 -3.13 -1.39
N THR A 171 -4.24 -3.09 -2.35
CA THR A 171 -3.54 -1.87 -2.75
C THR A 171 -3.77 -1.61 -4.23
N GLU A 172 -4.34 -0.46 -4.55
CA GLU A 172 -4.67 -0.02 -5.91
C GLU A 172 -3.92 1.28 -6.20
N ILE A 173 -3.13 1.29 -7.28
CA ILE A 173 -2.49 2.48 -7.85
C ILE A 173 -3.10 2.67 -9.24
N LEU A 174 -3.85 3.75 -9.44
CA LEU A 174 -4.70 3.90 -10.64
C LEU A 174 -4.03 4.64 -11.77
N ALA A 175 -3.05 5.51 -11.48
CA ALA A 175 -2.32 6.25 -12.49
C ALA A 175 -0.98 6.78 -11.96
N GLY A 176 -0.08 7.14 -12.88
CA GLY A 176 1.14 7.87 -12.57
C GLY A 176 2.40 7.29 -13.19
N THR A 177 3.54 7.78 -12.67
CA THR A 177 4.88 7.32 -13.02
C THR A 177 5.63 6.99 -11.76
N LEU A 178 6.11 5.75 -11.67
CA LEU A 178 6.85 5.24 -10.53
C LEU A 178 8.25 4.84 -10.97
N ASN A 179 9.26 5.39 -10.33
CA ASN A 179 10.65 5.06 -10.63
C ASN A 179 11.24 4.14 -9.55
N ASN A 180 12.03 3.15 -9.99
CA ASN A 180 12.81 2.24 -9.15
C ASN A 180 11.95 1.66 -8.01
N VAL A 181 10.90 0.94 -8.41
CA VAL A 181 9.88 0.41 -7.49
C VAL A 181 10.43 -0.79 -6.73
N ASP A 182 10.30 -0.76 -5.41
CA ASP A 182 10.46 -1.90 -4.50
C ASP A 182 9.13 -2.11 -3.79
N PHE A 183 8.37 -3.11 -4.22
CA PHE A 183 7.02 -3.39 -3.72
C PHE A 183 6.95 -4.77 -3.10
N ASP A 184 6.63 -4.84 -1.82
CA ASP A 184 6.43 -6.08 -1.07
C ASP A 184 4.98 -6.20 -0.60
N LEU A 185 4.27 -7.24 -1.04
CA LEU A 185 2.94 -7.59 -0.58
C LEU A 185 2.96 -8.88 0.23
N GLY A 186 2.55 -8.82 1.49
CA GLY A 186 2.38 -10.00 2.32
C GLY A 186 1.22 -10.88 1.86
N VAL A 187 -0.02 -10.45 2.07
CA VAL A 187 -1.24 -11.22 1.72
C VAL A 187 -2.31 -10.32 1.12
N GLY A 188 -2.77 -10.61 -0.10
CA GLY A 188 -3.89 -9.87 -0.66
C GLY A 188 -3.84 -9.64 -2.16
N LYS A 189 -4.28 -8.47 -2.60
CA LYS A 189 -4.26 -8.09 -4.01
C LYS A 189 -3.57 -6.75 -4.23
N VAL A 190 -2.72 -6.70 -5.24
CA VAL A 190 -2.15 -5.47 -5.80
C VAL A 190 -2.70 -5.26 -7.20
N PHE A 191 -3.15 -4.04 -7.48
CA PHE A 191 -3.44 -3.55 -8.81
C PHE A 191 -2.63 -2.28 -9.08
N ILE A 192 -1.85 -2.27 -10.14
CA ILE A 192 -1.07 -1.10 -10.55
C ILE A 192 -1.35 -0.79 -12.02
N ASN A 193 -1.83 0.41 -12.29
CA ASN A 193 -2.01 0.96 -13.64
C ASN A 193 -1.15 2.22 -13.77
N ALA A 194 0.14 2.04 -14.07
CA ALA A 194 1.12 3.12 -14.09
C ALA A 194 2.30 2.83 -15.02
N SER A 195 3.08 3.85 -15.34
CA SER A 195 4.42 3.66 -15.91
C SER A 195 5.38 3.25 -14.79
N ILE A 196 6.04 2.11 -14.92
CA ILE A 196 7.09 1.66 -13.99
C ILE A 196 8.43 1.77 -14.72
N LEU A 197 9.31 2.63 -14.25
CA LEU A 197 10.56 2.97 -14.92
C LEU A 197 11.78 2.56 -14.07
N GLY A 198 12.91 2.39 -14.74
CA GLY A 198 14.18 2.06 -14.09
C GLY A 198 14.27 0.59 -13.71
N SER A 199 14.87 0.29 -12.54
CA SER A 199 15.05 -1.07 -12.03
C SER A 199 14.08 -1.32 -10.87
N SER A 200 13.12 -2.20 -11.09
CA SER A 200 11.98 -2.38 -10.19
C SER A 200 11.78 -3.85 -9.80
N LYS A 201 11.29 -4.07 -8.58
CA LYS A 201 10.95 -5.37 -8.03
C LYS A 201 9.56 -5.34 -7.40
N ILE A 202 8.77 -6.39 -7.63
CA ILE A 202 7.47 -6.60 -7.00
C ILE A 202 7.44 -8.01 -6.44
N GLU A 203 7.28 -8.14 -5.14
CA GLU A 203 7.13 -9.40 -4.44
C GLU A 203 5.70 -9.59 -3.93
N CYS A 204 5.16 -10.79 -4.08
CA CYS A 204 3.86 -11.14 -3.54
C CYS A 204 3.92 -12.45 -2.78
N GLY A 205 3.66 -12.43 -1.49
CA GLY A 205 3.63 -13.62 -0.65
C GLY A 205 2.45 -14.53 -0.99
N VAL A 206 1.23 -14.09 -0.74
CA VAL A 206 0.01 -14.87 -1.03
C VAL A 206 -1.06 -13.95 -1.62
N GLY A 207 -1.47 -14.20 -2.87
CA GLY A 207 -2.55 -13.42 -3.46
C GLY A 207 -2.44 -13.18 -4.96
N ALA A 208 -2.78 -11.98 -5.40
CA ALA A 208 -2.79 -11.62 -6.82
C ALA A 208 -2.05 -10.31 -7.07
N VAL A 209 -1.21 -10.33 -8.10
CA VAL A 209 -0.57 -9.14 -8.68
C VAL A 209 -1.16 -8.91 -10.06
N GLU A 210 -1.73 -7.74 -10.30
CA GLU A 210 -2.27 -7.31 -11.57
C GLU A 210 -1.62 -5.99 -11.96
N LEU A 211 -0.81 -6.01 -13.01
CA LEU A 211 -0.08 -4.85 -13.51
C LEU A 211 -0.59 -4.49 -14.91
N ASN A 212 -0.99 -3.25 -15.08
CA ASN A 212 -1.24 -2.63 -16.37
C ASN A 212 -0.16 -1.57 -16.60
N LEU A 213 0.91 -1.97 -17.28
CA LEU A 213 2.08 -1.13 -17.52
C LEU A 213 1.77 -0.15 -18.65
N LEU A 214 1.80 1.14 -18.34
CA LEU A 214 1.60 2.20 -19.33
C LEU A 214 2.86 2.40 -20.16
N GLY A 215 2.79 2.06 -21.44
CA GLY A 215 3.89 2.14 -22.40
C GLY A 215 3.95 0.92 -23.30
N ASN A 216 4.72 1.03 -24.37
CA ASN A 216 4.96 -0.09 -25.28
C ASN A 216 5.75 -1.21 -24.57
N GLN A 217 5.37 -2.46 -24.79
CA GLN A 217 6.09 -3.63 -24.28
C GLN A 217 7.60 -3.59 -24.57
N GLU A 218 8.00 -2.99 -25.69
CA GLU A 218 9.40 -2.89 -26.12
C GLU A 218 10.31 -2.11 -25.17
N ILE A 219 9.74 -1.21 -24.35
CA ILE A 219 10.53 -0.45 -23.36
C ILE A 219 10.77 -1.22 -22.05
N TYR A 220 10.14 -2.39 -21.89
CA TYR A 220 10.25 -3.22 -20.69
C TYR A 220 11.03 -4.50 -20.91
N GLN A 221 11.72 -4.93 -19.87
CA GLN A 221 12.21 -6.29 -19.67
C GLN A 221 11.57 -6.83 -18.38
N VAL A 222 10.64 -7.76 -18.53
CA VAL A 222 9.90 -8.33 -17.39
C VAL A 222 10.46 -9.72 -17.10
N ASN A 223 11.01 -9.90 -15.90
CA ASN A 223 11.43 -11.19 -15.37
C ASN A 223 10.40 -11.66 -14.36
N VAL A 224 9.79 -12.81 -14.59
CA VAL A 224 8.79 -13.39 -13.70
C VAL A 224 9.31 -14.67 -13.09
N GLU A 225 9.39 -14.70 -11.76
CA GLU A 225 9.70 -15.88 -10.97
C GLU A 225 8.43 -16.45 -10.37
N LYS A 226 8.11 -17.68 -10.73
CA LYS A 226 6.86 -18.33 -10.36
C LYS A 226 6.98 -19.09 -9.03
N GLY A 227 6.09 -18.78 -8.11
CA GLY A 227 5.80 -19.65 -6.97
C GLY A 227 4.77 -20.74 -7.33
N ILE A 228 3.70 -20.86 -6.52
CA ILE A 228 2.57 -21.77 -6.76
C ILE A 228 1.40 -20.97 -7.33
N GLY A 229 1.11 -21.14 -8.63
CA GLY A 229 -0.01 -20.42 -9.24
C GLY A 229 0.14 -20.22 -10.75
N SER A 230 -0.44 -19.13 -11.26
CA SER A 230 -0.47 -18.81 -12.69
C SER A 230 0.26 -17.51 -13.00
N ILE A 231 0.92 -17.48 -14.15
CA ILE A 231 1.55 -16.27 -14.72
C ILE A 231 0.93 -16.02 -16.09
N ASN A 232 0.44 -14.82 -16.30
CA ASN A 232 -0.05 -14.34 -17.60
C ASN A 232 0.61 -13.00 -17.92
N VAL A 233 1.39 -12.93 -18.99
CA VAL A 233 2.01 -11.70 -19.47
C VAL A 233 1.61 -11.48 -20.92
N ALA A 234 1.05 -10.33 -21.25
CA ALA A 234 0.56 -9.97 -22.58
C ALA A 234 -0.36 -11.06 -23.17
N ASN A 235 -1.31 -11.57 -22.38
CA ASN A 235 -2.24 -12.65 -22.75
C ASN A 235 -1.60 -14.01 -23.05
N LYS A 236 -0.33 -14.21 -22.72
CA LYS A 236 0.35 -15.49 -22.84
C LYS A 236 0.61 -16.10 -21.45
N ILE A 237 0.26 -17.37 -21.30
CA ILE A 237 0.44 -18.11 -20.04
C ILE A 237 1.87 -18.68 -20.03
N TYR A 238 2.55 -18.46 -18.93
CA TYR A 238 3.89 -18.98 -18.65
C TYR A 238 3.83 -20.02 -17.54
N ASN A 239 4.48 -21.17 -17.78
CA ASN A 239 4.48 -22.29 -16.84
C ASN A 239 5.73 -22.34 -15.96
N ASN A 240 6.77 -21.64 -16.34
CA ASN A 240 8.05 -21.55 -15.64
C ASN A 240 8.49 -20.10 -15.57
N ASP A 241 9.56 -19.87 -14.82
CA ASP A 241 10.24 -18.59 -14.79
C ASP A 241 10.67 -18.20 -16.20
N ASP A 242 10.45 -16.96 -16.57
CA ASP A 242 10.77 -16.47 -17.92
C ASP A 242 11.11 -14.97 -17.89
N THR A 243 11.83 -14.54 -18.92
CA THR A 243 12.15 -13.13 -19.17
C THR A 243 11.51 -12.70 -20.48
N ILE A 244 10.68 -11.69 -20.42
CA ILE A 244 9.87 -11.18 -21.53
C ILE A 244 10.34 -9.77 -21.89
N GLY A 245 10.70 -9.58 -23.16
CA GLY A 245 11.19 -8.30 -23.67
C GLY A 245 12.68 -8.06 -23.35
N ASN A 246 13.19 -6.93 -23.85
CA ASN A 246 14.60 -6.53 -23.73
C ASN A 246 14.75 -5.00 -23.57
N GLY A 247 13.73 -4.33 -23.09
CA GLY A 247 13.73 -2.89 -22.87
C GLY A 247 14.60 -2.46 -21.69
N ASN A 248 14.78 -1.15 -21.54
CA ASN A 248 15.65 -0.59 -20.52
C ASN A 248 15.00 -0.50 -19.13
N ASN A 249 13.67 -0.66 -19.05
CA ASN A 249 12.96 -0.72 -17.76
C ASN A 249 12.89 -2.17 -17.31
N HIS A 250 13.66 -2.49 -16.27
CA HIS A 250 13.76 -3.85 -15.74
C HIS A 250 12.75 -4.03 -14.62
N LEU A 251 11.83 -4.97 -14.79
CA LEU A 251 10.81 -5.30 -13.78
C LEU A 251 10.93 -6.77 -13.40
N LYS A 252 11.33 -7.04 -12.16
CA LYS A 252 11.32 -8.39 -11.59
C LYS A 252 10.03 -8.57 -10.79
N ILE A 253 9.31 -9.67 -11.03
CA ILE A 253 8.09 -10.03 -10.32
C ILE A 253 8.28 -11.41 -9.70
N GLU A 254 8.22 -11.48 -8.37
CA GLU A 254 8.31 -12.71 -7.60
C GLU A 254 6.93 -13.06 -7.01
N GLY A 255 6.35 -14.17 -7.45
CA GLY A 255 5.08 -14.68 -6.94
C GLY A 255 5.28 -15.79 -5.92
N GLY A 256 4.64 -15.69 -4.76
CA GLY A 256 4.57 -16.78 -3.79
C GLY A 256 3.45 -17.78 -4.12
N ILE A 257 2.26 -17.60 -3.58
CA ILE A 257 1.07 -18.43 -3.87
C ILE A 257 -0.02 -17.54 -4.46
N GLY A 258 -0.38 -17.77 -5.74
CA GLY A 258 -1.45 -16.98 -6.34
C GLY A 258 -1.32 -16.74 -7.84
N SER A 259 -1.69 -15.55 -8.30
CA SER A 259 -1.67 -15.22 -9.72
C SER A 259 -0.92 -13.93 -10.00
N ILE A 260 -0.19 -13.91 -11.11
CA ILE A 260 0.47 -12.72 -11.67
C ILE A 260 -0.13 -12.47 -13.04
N LYS A 261 -0.62 -11.27 -13.29
CA LYS A 261 -1.09 -10.79 -14.57
C LYS A 261 -0.37 -9.50 -14.92
N VAL A 262 0.23 -9.43 -16.11
CA VAL A 262 0.89 -8.23 -16.63
C VAL A 262 0.35 -7.93 -18.01
N GLU A 263 -0.17 -6.73 -18.19
CA GLU A 263 -0.62 -6.20 -19.47
C GLU A 263 0.16 -4.93 -19.81
N PHE A 264 0.25 -4.61 -21.10
CA PHE A 264 0.88 -3.38 -21.59
C PHE A 264 -0.17 -2.57 -22.34
N THR A 265 -0.28 -1.30 -22.00
CA THR A 265 -1.22 -0.38 -22.63
C THR A 265 -0.47 0.77 -23.28
N ASN A 266 -0.50 0.82 -24.60
CA ASN A 266 0.05 1.94 -25.34
C ASN A 266 -0.77 3.21 -25.01
N LYS A 267 -0.07 4.29 -24.66
CA LYS A 267 -0.68 5.61 -24.51
C LYS A 267 -1.09 6.17 -25.85
#